data_7369f1df3b22d02134d002de12082f5a
#
_entry.id   7369f1df3b22d02134d002de12082f5a
#
_cell.length_a   1.000
_cell.length_b   1.000
_cell.length_c   1.000
_cell.angle_alpha   90.00
_cell.angle_beta   90.00
_cell.angle_gamma   90.00
#
_symmetry.space_group_name_H-M   'P 1'
#
loop_
_entity.id
_entity.type
_entity.pdbx_description
1 polymer ?
#
loop_
_entity_poly.entity_id
_entity_poly.type
_entity_poly.pdbx_seq_one_letter_code
_entity_poly.pdbx_strand_id
1 'polypeptide(L)'
;MEVKRTIFCLFRLVRFIGCLLLFAIAQKVFAQEPVKRYTVKGGNMYIEITKDIKDGALDSFIVQYDLQDLFLKDFLKKNISDSLKKNGWRIEKNNEAGFIISKAFAPFDKVNNPVDRIMFTEKHPTFAERFPPTNNGIVFGYNRFRNHLPFYQKDSTVTIYLRNHKNADRVMLAGSFNDWRPNALPMQKTDSGWISQLKLKPGKYWYKFIVDERWKVDDDNLLKENDGYGNINSVFFVTNTIFQLRGFTTANYVSLAGSFNQWRPGDLNMLKTSSGWILPLYLSEGTHTYKFVIDGQWYIDGTNKNQLPDGEGSFNSFISLGKPYLFKLNGYPDAKEVRLFGSFNNWRNFELFMKKTNSGWELPYVLGSGNFEYKFWVDGSLIADPANPSLVSNGNSLLIVNPNYAFRLKGYGTAKKIIVAGDFNQWNPTSFVMTSSGDEWVFPVRLSVGKHLYKFIVDGEWIKDPQNKLWEQNEHGTGNSIVWIDK
;
A
#
# COMPACT_ATOMS: atom_id res chain seq x y z
N MET A 1 -35.90 55.92 35.68
CA MET A 1 -35.26 55.51 34.44
C MET A 1 -34.38 54.24 34.58
N GLU A 2 -33.98 53.91 35.80
CA GLU A 2 -33.15 52.70 36.09
C GLU A 2 -33.87 51.37 36.08
N VAL A 3 -35.13 51.33 36.57
CA VAL A 3 -35.93 50.08 36.64
C VAL A 3 -36.22 49.47 35.26
N LYS A 4 -36.39 50.29 34.21
CA LYS A 4 -36.60 49.78 32.82
C LYS A 4 -35.35 49.20 32.18
N ARG A 5 -34.14 49.62 32.62
CA ARG A 5 -32.87 49.06 32.11
C ARG A 5 -32.58 47.69 32.70
N THR A 6 -32.91 47.49 33.98
CA THR A 6 -32.69 46.22 34.68
C THR A 6 -33.57 45.10 34.13
N ILE A 7 -34.85 45.41 33.85
CA ILE A 7 -35.79 44.42 33.25
C ILE A 7 -35.38 44.04 31.83
N PHE A 8 -34.82 44.98 31.04
CA PHE A 8 -34.38 44.70 29.69
C PHE A 8 -33.09 43.86 29.62
N CYS A 9 -32.20 44.03 30.59
CA CYS A 9 -31.02 43.17 30.78
C CYS A 9 -31.40 41.77 31.22
N LEU A 10 -32.37 41.59 32.12
CA LEU A 10 -32.83 40.27 32.57
C LEU A 10 -33.49 39.46 31.44
N PHE A 11 -34.30 40.12 30.60
CA PHE A 11 -34.89 39.43 29.41
C PHE A 11 -33.89 39.03 28.35
N ARG A 12 -32.80 39.77 28.16
CA ARG A 12 -31.67 39.39 27.28
C ARG A 12 -30.86 38.24 27.88
N LEU A 13 -30.61 38.25 29.20
CA LEU A 13 -29.90 37.17 29.86
C LEU A 13 -30.66 35.86 29.85
N VAL A 14 -31.98 35.88 30.09
CA VAL A 14 -32.83 34.68 30.02
C VAL A 14 -32.97 34.14 28.59
N ARG A 15 -33.00 34.98 27.55
CA ARG A 15 -32.96 34.55 26.16
C ARG A 15 -31.60 33.96 25.77
N PHE A 16 -30.48 34.52 26.28
CA PHE A 16 -29.13 34.00 26.02
C PHE A 16 -28.90 32.66 26.71
N ILE A 17 -29.37 32.49 27.94
CA ILE A 17 -29.31 31.22 28.68
C ILE A 17 -30.24 30.17 28.04
N GLY A 18 -31.42 30.56 27.56
CA GLY A 18 -32.34 29.67 26.83
C GLY A 18 -31.74 29.20 25.47
N CYS A 19 -31.05 30.07 24.72
CA CYS A 19 -30.36 29.70 23.51
C CYS A 19 -29.13 28.81 23.78
N LEU A 20 -28.37 29.06 24.85
CA LEU A 20 -27.26 28.22 25.27
C LEU A 20 -27.69 26.82 25.73
N LEU A 21 -28.82 26.73 26.47
CA LEU A 21 -29.43 25.45 26.85
C LEU A 21 -29.97 24.67 25.65
N LEU A 22 -30.62 25.35 24.68
CA LEU A 22 -31.05 24.71 23.43
C LEU A 22 -29.86 24.26 22.56
N PHE A 23 -28.75 25.01 22.54
CA PHE A 23 -27.52 24.61 21.86
C PHE A 23 -26.81 23.43 22.56
N ALA A 24 -26.82 23.39 23.90
CA ALA A 24 -26.28 22.29 24.68
C ALA A 24 -27.13 21.01 24.57
N ILE A 25 -28.44 21.15 24.42
CA ILE A 25 -29.38 20.02 24.15
C ILE A 25 -29.24 19.54 22.69
N ALA A 26 -29.04 20.45 21.74
CA ALA A 26 -28.78 20.10 20.34
C ALA A 26 -27.41 19.41 20.16
N GLN A 27 -26.40 19.74 20.95
CA GLN A 27 -25.10 19.05 20.92
C GLN A 27 -25.13 17.65 21.58
N LYS A 28 -26.11 17.33 22.41
CA LYS A 28 -26.29 15.96 22.97
C LYS A 28 -27.10 15.02 22.08
N VAL A 29 -27.66 15.48 20.98
CA VAL A 29 -28.37 14.65 20.01
C VAL A 29 -27.47 14.23 18.84
N PHE A 30 -26.27 14.82 18.72
CA PHE A 30 -25.32 14.44 17.68
C PHE A 30 -24.19 13.57 18.21
N ALA A 31 -24.10 12.40 17.59
CA ALA A 31 -23.04 11.42 17.63
C ALA A 31 -23.00 10.54 18.89
N GLN A 32 -23.96 9.64 19.04
CA GLN A 32 -23.53 8.28 19.32
C GLN A 32 -22.71 7.86 18.09
N GLU A 33 -21.38 7.77 18.24
CA GLU A 33 -20.58 7.09 17.24
C GLU A 33 -21.23 5.74 16.93
N PRO A 34 -21.44 5.40 15.65
CA PRO A 34 -22.03 4.11 15.31
C PRO A 34 -21.14 3.05 15.94
N VAL A 35 -21.70 2.24 16.82
CA VAL A 35 -20.97 1.16 17.49
C VAL A 35 -20.34 0.32 16.40
N LYS A 36 -19.01 0.31 16.35
CA LYS A 36 -18.23 -0.41 15.35
C LYS A 36 -18.52 -1.91 15.48
N ARG A 37 -19.24 -2.47 14.53
CA ARG A 37 -19.74 -3.85 14.56
C ARG A 37 -18.94 -4.80 13.71
N TYR A 38 -17.84 -4.35 13.18
CA TYR A 38 -16.96 -5.15 12.34
C TYR A 38 -15.50 -4.85 12.64
N THR A 39 -14.66 -5.83 12.42
CA THR A 39 -13.21 -5.73 12.55
C THR A 39 -12.57 -6.55 11.46
N VAL A 40 -11.46 -6.09 10.90
CA VAL A 40 -10.65 -6.86 9.96
C VAL A 40 -9.34 -7.22 10.62
N LYS A 41 -8.98 -8.51 10.60
CA LYS A 41 -7.77 -9.02 11.22
C LYS A 41 -7.27 -10.24 10.46
N GLY A 42 -5.98 -10.27 10.11
CA GLY A 42 -5.33 -11.45 9.50
C GLY A 42 -5.97 -11.92 8.19
N GLY A 43 -6.45 -11.01 7.34
CA GLY A 43 -7.13 -11.36 6.09
C GLY A 43 -8.56 -11.87 6.25
N ASN A 44 -9.12 -11.77 7.46
CA ASN A 44 -10.52 -12.11 7.74
C ASN A 44 -11.28 -10.88 8.22
N MET A 45 -12.54 -10.79 7.81
CA MET A 45 -13.51 -9.90 8.38
C MET A 45 -14.20 -10.58 9.56
N TYR A 46 -14.44 -9.84 10.62
CA TYR A 46 -15.23 -10.23 11.78
C TYR A 46 -16.41 -9.28 11.92
N ILE A 47 -17.60 -9.82 12.13
CA ILE A 47 -18.80 -9.06 12.50
C ILE A 47 -19.16 -9.46 13.92
N GLU A 48 -19.30 -8.47 14.79
CA GLU A 48 -19.73 -8.64 16.17
C GLU A 48 -21.09 -8.00 16.39
N ILE A 49 -22.07 -8.79 16.83
CA ILE A 49 -23.44 -8.34 17.12
C ILE A 49 -23.79 -8.76 18.55
N THR A 50 -24.15 -7.79 19.37
CA THR A 50 -24.60 -8.03 20.74
C THR A 50 -26.12 -8.31 20.77
N LYS A 51 -26.60 -9.11 21.75
CA LYS A 51 -28.03 -9.46 21.84
C LYS A 51 -28.95 -8.30 22.24
N ASP A 52 -28.38 -7.25 22.82
CA ASP A 52 -29.09 -6.01 23.19
C ASP A 52 -29.26 -5.01 22.05
N ILE A 53 -28.80 -5.37 20.85
CA ILE A 53 -28.92 -4.51 19.68
C ILE A 53 -30.39 -4.20 19.37
N LYS A 54 -30.69 -2.92 19.19
CA LYS A 54 -32.03 -2.50 18.74
C LYS A 54 -32.28 -2.97 17.30
N ASP A 55 -33.49 -3.50 17.03
CA ASP A 55 -33.84 -4.01 15.69
C ASP A 55 -33.55 -3.01 14.56
N GLY A 56 -33.87 -1.74 14.75
CA GLY A 56 -33.62 -0.70 13.75
C GLY A 56 -32.12 -0.43 13.50
N ALA A 57 -31.26 -0.60 14.52
CA ALA A 57 -29.84 -0.46 14.36
C ALA A 57 -29.21 -1.68 13.62
N LEU A 58 -29.77 -2.87 13.84
CA LEU A 58 -29.38 -4.06 13.08
C LEU A 58 -29.87 -3.97 11.64
N ASP A 59 -31.10 -3.47 11.39
CA ASP A 59 -31.62 -3.24 10.05
C ASP A 59 -30.74 -2.25 9.26
N SER A 60 -30.41 -1.13 9.89
CA SER A 60 -29.52 -0.14 9.27
C SER A 60 -28.16 -0.75 8.92
N PHE A 61 -27.59 -1.57 9.81
CA PHE A 61 -26.34 -2.26 9.56
C PHE A 61 -26.46 -3.27 8.39
N ILE A 62 -27.53 -4.08 8.38
CA ILE A 62 -27.78 -5.05 7.30
C ILE A 62 -27.92 -4.34 5.95
N VAL A 63 -28.70 -3.25 5.90
CA VAL A 63 -28.91 -2.48 4.65
C VAL A 63 -27.62 -1.78 4.21
N GLN A 64 -26.92 -1.14 5.15
CA GLN A 64 -25.68 -0.41 4.86
C GLN A 64 -24.60 -1.29 4.24
N TYR A 65 -24.53 -2.55 4.65
CA TYR A 65 -23.49 -3.49 4.20
C TYR A 65 -24.00 -4.59 3.27
N ASP A 66 -25.25 -4.47 2.77
CA ASP A 66 -25.88 -5.44 1.84
C ASP A 66 -25.82 -6.90 2.37
N LEU A 67 -26.19 -7.08 3.65
CA LEU A 67 -26.07 -8.34 4.39
C LEU A 67 -27.38 -9.14 4.48
N GLN A 68 -28.38 -8.83 3.64
CA GLN A 68 -29.71 -9.45 3.69
C GLN A 68 -29.63 -10.97 3.58
N ASP A 69 -28.75 -11.47 2.71
CA ASP A 69 -28.58 -12.91 2.46
C ASP A 69 -27.97 -13.69 3.63
N LEU A 70 -27.45 -12.99 4.65
CA LEU A 70 -26.93 -13.64 5.86
C LEU A 70 -28.01 -13.99 6.88
N PHE A 71 -29.20 -13.39 6.78
CA PHE A 71 -30.29 -13.59 7.74
C PHE A 71 -29.84 -13.42 9.20
N LEU A 72 -29.05 -12.36 9.46
CA LEU A 72 -28.46 -12.11 10.79
C LEU A 72 -29.48 -12.01 11.91
N LYS A 73 -30.71 -11.53 11.65
CA LYS A 73 -31.79 -11.50 12.62
C LYS A 73 -32.26 -12.91 13.03
N ASP A 74 -32.38 -13.82 12.07
CA ASP A 74 -32.77 -15.20 12.37
C ASP A 74 -31.66 -15.93 13.11
N PHE A 75 -30.38 -15.64 12.78
CA PHE A 75 -29.26 -16.17 13.55
C PHE A 75 -29.27 -15.64 14.99
N LEU A 76 -29.50 -14.33 15.19
CA LEU A 76 -29.52 -13.71 16.51
C LEU A 76 -30.67 -14.22 17.39
N LYS A 77 -31.89 -14.33 16.80
CA LYS A 77 -33.13 -14.66 17.54
C LYS A 77 -33.41 -16.16 17.62
N LYS A 78 -33.08 -16.93 16.59
CA LYS A 78 -33.45 -18.36 16.44
C LYS A 78 -32.25 -19.30 16.31
N ASN A 79 -31.02 -18.76 16.31
CA ASN A 79 -29.76 -19.50 16.11
C ASN A 79 -29.70 -20.30 14.77
N ILE A 80 -30.39 -19.82 13.73
CA ILE A 80 -30.39 -20.44 12.41
C ILE A 80 -29.13 -19.97 11.65
N SER A 81 -28.20 -20.87 11.38
CA SER A 81 -26.88 -20.56 10.83
C SER A 81 -26.63 -21.01 9.39
N ASP A 82 -27.63 -21.58 8.72
CA ASP A 82 -27.43 -22.20 7.39
C ASP A 82 -27.00 -21.20 6.32
N SER A 83 -27.58 -20.00 6.34
CA SER A 83 -27.22 -18.93 5.43
C SER A 83 -25.79 -18.42 5.65
N LEU A 84 -25.33 -18.35 6.89
CA LEU A 84 -23.95 -17.99 7.24
C LEU A 84 -22.97 -19.01 6.65
N LYS A 85 -23.22 -20.30 6.90
CA LYS A 85 -22.37 -21.39 6.40
C LYS A 85 -22.35 -21.45 4.88
N LYS A 86 -23.54 -21.34 4.24
CA LYS A 86 -23.68 -21.32 2.77
C LYS A 86 -22.87 -20.18 2.13
N ASN A 87 -22.80 -19.02 2.79
CA ASN A 87 -22.05 -17.85 2.34
C ASN A 87 -20.59 -17.83 2.85
N GLY A 88 -20.08 -18.94 3.38
CA GLY A 88 -18.69 -19.10 3.79
C GLY A 88 -18.29 -18.41 5.09
N TRP A 89 -19.27 -17.97 5.89
CA TRP A 89 -19.01 -17.40 7.21
C TRP A 89 -18.79 -18.48 8.27
N ARG A 90 -17.85 -18.24 9.17
CA ARG A 90 -17.57 -19.07 10.33
C ARG A 90 -18.13 -18.40 11.57
N ILE A 91 -18.66 -19.21 12.49
CA ILE A 91 -19.13 -18.73 13.79
C ILE A 91 -17.95 -18.87 14.75
N GLU A 92 -17.37 -17.76 15.17
CA GLU A 92 -16.23 -17.71 16.09
C GLU A 92 -16.70 -17.75 17.55
N LYS A 93 -17.83 -17.09 17.81
CA LYS A 93 -18.45 -17.02 19.13
C LYS A 93 -19.95 -16.89 18.99
N ASN A 94 -20.69 -17.60 19.84
CA ASN A 94 -22.14 -17.44 19.99
C ASN A 94 -22.51 -17.78 21.44
N ASN A 95 -22.90 -16.78 22.23
CA ASN A 95 -23.26 -16.93 23.63
C ASN A 95 -24.38 -15.95 24.04
N GLU A 96 -24.65 -15.83 25.34
CA GLU A 96 -25.69 -14.94 25.86
C GLU A 96 -25.43 -13.44 25.58
N ALA A 97 -24.18 -13.02 25.44
CA ALA A 97 -23.82 -11.63 25.16
C ALA A 97 -24.01 -11.27 23.67
N GLY A 98 -23.93 -12.25 22.75
CA GLY A 98 -24.02 -12.00 21.31
C GLY A 98 -23.28 -13.05 20.50
N PHE A 99 -22.97 -12.68 19.26
CA PHE A 99 -22.18 -13.55 18.38
C PHE A 99 -21.06 -12.80 17.66
N ILE A 100 -20.04 -13.54 17.28
CA ILE A 100 -18.96 -13.11 16.38
C ILE A 100 -18.90 -14.09 15.23
N ILE A 101 -19.00 -13.59 14.02
CA ILE A 101 -18.81 -14.36 12.79
C ILE A 101 -17.61 -13.83 12.03
N SER A 102 -16.92 -14.68 11.29
CA SER A 102 -15.78 -14.31 10.47
C SER A 102 -15.88 -14.88 9.07
N LYS A 103 -15.26 -14.19 8.13
CA LYS A 103 -15.07 -14.66 6.75
C LYS A 103 -13.72 -14.21 6.23
N ALA A 104 -12.99 -15.12 5.58
CA ALA A 104 -11.79 -14.78 4.85
C ALA A 104 -12.14 -13.92 3.63
N PHE A 105 -11.36 -12.89 3.35
CA PHE A 105 -11.50 -12.14 2.10
C PHE A 105 -11.19 -13.07 0.92
N ALA A 106 -12.13 -13.16 0.00
CA ALA A 106 -11.88 -13.82 -1.27
C ALA A 106 -10.89 -12.99 -2.11
N PRO A 107 -10.01 -13.62 -2.92
CA PRO A 107 -9.28 -12.91 -3.95
C PRO A 107 -10.24 -12.10 -4.82
N PHE A 108 -9.86 -10.88 -5.13
CA PHE A 108 -10.76 -9.89 -5.76
C PHE A 108 -11.40 -10.37 -7.08
N ASP A 109 -10.71 -11.20 -7.84
CA ASP A 109 -11.17 -11.81 -9.09
C ASP A 109 -12.31 -12.83 -8.91
N LYS A 110 -12.59 -13.25 -7.67
CA LYS A 110 -13.63 -14.26 -7.32
C LYS A 110 -14.83 -13.67 -6.57
N VAL A 111 -14.89 -12.35 -6.39
CA VAL A 111 -15.95 -11.69 -5.62
C VAL A 111 -17.22 -11.54 -6.47
N ASN A 112 -18.06 -12.56 -6.52
CA ASN A 112 -19.34 -12.55 -7.21
C ASN A 112 -20.56 -12.33 -6.29
N ASN A 113 -20.36 -12.42 -4.97
CA ASN A 113 -21.43 -12.30 -3.97
C ASN A 113 -21.35 -10.94 -3.27
N PRO A 114 -22.45 -10.16 -3.15
CA PRO A 114 -22.48 -8.90 -2.40
C PRO A 114 -21.91 -9.00 -0.98
N VAL A 115 -22.14 -10.13 -0.32
CA VAL A 115 -21.62 -10.42 1.03
C VAL A 115 -20.09 -10.44 1.09
N ASP A 116 -19.42 -10.79 0.00
CA ASP A 116 -17.97 -10.77 -0.08
C ASP A 116 -17.41 -9.35 -0.29
N ARG A 117 -18.29 -8.38 -0.50
CA ARG A 117 -17.99 -6.97 -0.79
C ARG A 117 -18.23 -6.05 0.41
N ILE A 118 -18.26 -6.58 1.63
CA ILE A 118 -18.42 -5.73 2.82
C ILE A 118 -17.21 -4.83 2.95
N MET A 119 -17.43 -3.53 2.85
CA MET A 119 -16.40 -2.52 2.87
C MET A 119 -16.69 -1.45 3.91
N PHE A 120 -15.64 -0.89 4.43
CA PHE A 120 -15.70 0.05 5.54
C PHE A 120 -15.90 1.47 5.01
N THR A 121 -16.95 2.12 5.46
CA THR A 121 -17.31 3.48 5.06
C THR A 121 -16.72 4.56 5.96
N GLU A 122 -16.02 4.18 7.02
CA GLU A 122 -15.43 5.14 7.95
C GLU A 122 -14.16 5.80 7.36
N LYS A 123 -14.02 7.12 7.58
CA LYS A 123 -12.76 7.87 7.39
C LYS A 123 -11.73 7.44 8.46
N HIS A 124 -11.38 6.18 8.50
CA HIS A 124 -10.18 5.78 9.23
C HIS A 124 -8.98 5.89 8.32
N PRO A 125 -7.78 6.12 8.88
CA PRO A 125 -6.55 5.98 8.13
C PRO A 125 -6.67 4.71 7.30
N THR A 126 -6.37 4.81 6.03
CA THR A 126 -6.59 3.73 5.06
C THR A 126 -6.04 2.42 5.62
N PHE A 127 -6.64 1.31 5.25
CA PHE A 127 -6.16 -0.01 5.67
C PHE A 127 -4.65 -0.18 5.41
N ALA A 128 -4.14 0.49 4.37
CA ALA A 128 -2.71 0.59 4.06
C ALA A 128 -1.90 1.36 5.12
N GLU A 129 -2.50 2.30 5.85
CA GLU A 129 -1.84 3.02 6.93
C GLU A 129 -1.84 2.22 8.25
N ARG A 130 -2.86 1.37 8.46
CA ARG A 130 -2.94 0.49 9.63
C ARG A 130 -2.18 -0.81 9.48
N PHE A 131 -2.09 -1.32 8.25
CA PHE A 131 -1.32 -2.48 7.86
C PHE A 131 -0.50 -2.10 6.64
N PRO A 132 0.62 -1.39 6.83
CA PRO A 132 1.50 -1.17 5.70
C PRO A 132 1.79 -2.54 5.09
N PRO A 133 1.50 -2.72 3.79
CA PRO A 133 1.72 -4.00 3.14
C PRO A 133 3.18 -4.36 3.32
N THR A 134 3.44 -5.61 3.67
CA THR A 134 4.79 -6.07 3.93
C THR A 134 5.72 -5.87 2.74
N ASN A 135 5.18 -5.76 1.52
CA ASN A 135 5.96 -5.61 0.30
C ASN A 135 5.49 -4.48 -0.64
N ASN A 136 4.24 -4.05 -0.60
CA ASN A 136 3.73 -3.02 -1.51
C ASN A 136 4.17 -1.61 -1.07
N GLY A 137 4.75 -0.85 -2.00
CA GLY A 137 5.25 0.50 -1.73
C GLY A 137 6.58 0.57 -0.99
N ILE A 138 7.19 -0.56 -0.61
CA ILE A 138 8.51 -0.61 0.00
C ILE A 138 9.56 -0.55 -1.10
N VAL A 139 10.26 0.56 -1.19
CA VAL A 139 11.33 0.76 -2.17
C VAL A 139 12.62 0.11 -1.74
N PHE A 140 12.98 0.20 -0.45
CA PHE A 140 14.19 -0.39 0.08
C PHE A 140 14.04 -0.80 1.55
N GLY A 141 14.96 -1.65 2.03
CA GLY A 141 15.07 -2.01 3.42
C GLY A 141 16.32 -2.80 3.76
N TYR A 142 16.75 -2.68 5.01
CA TYR A 142 17.93 -3.40 5.51
C TYR A 142 17.72 -3.79 6.97
N ASN A 143 18.48 -4.80 7.42
CA ASN A 143 18.34 -5.35 8.75
C ASN A 143 19.19 -4.60 9.77
N ARG A 144 18.64 -4.41 10.97
CA ARG A 144 19.30 -3.79 12.13
C ARG A 144 19.16 -4.68 13.35
N PHE A 145 20.16 -5.50 13.59
CA PHE A 145 20.23 -6.34 14.80
C PHE A 145 21.34 -5.84 15.74
N ARG A 146 21.09 -5.89 17.04
CA ARG A 146 22.08 -5.53 18.07
C ARG A 146 23.28 -6.46 18.06
N ASN A 147 23.03 -7.72 17.74
CA ASN A 147 24.04 -8.77 17.63
C ASN A 147 24.08 -9.32 16.20
N HIS A 148 25.27 -9.67 15.69
CA HIS A 148 25.46 -10.05 14.29
C HIS A 148 24.90 -11.42 13.89
N LEU A 149 24.37 -12.22 14.83
CA LEU A 149 23.97 -13.60 14.56
C LEU A 149 22.48 -13.96 14.65
N PRO A 150 21.54 -13.06 14.99
CA PRO A 150 20.12 -13.48 15.08
C PRO A 150 19.46 -13.66 13.72
N PHE A 151 20.10 -13.18 12.66
CA PHE A 151 19.59 -13.27 11.30
C PHE A 151 20.72 -13.57 10.33
N TYR A 152 20.59 -14.66 9.59
CA TYR A 152 21.50 -15.04 8.54
C TYR A 152 20.72 -15.39 7.28
N GLN A 153 21.14 -14.87 6.14
CA GLN A 153 20.57 -15.19 4.84
C GLN A 153 21.63 -15.82 3.94
N LYS A 154 21.32 -16.98 3.38
CA LYS A 154 22.10 -17.60 2.31
C LYS A 154 21.12 -17.99 1.19
N ASP A 155 21.31 -17.43 0.02
CA ASP A 155 20.39 -17.54 -1.11
C ASP A 155 18.95 -17.12 -0.68
N SER A 156 17.95 -17.97 -0.92
CA SER A 156 16.57 -17.75 -0.47
C SER A 156 16.28 -18.29 0.94
N THR A 157 17.27 -18.83 1.65
CA THR A 157 17.10 -19.39 2.99
C THR A 157 17.46 -18.35 4.03
N VAL A 158 16.54 -18.08 4.92
CA VAL A 158 16.68 -17.18 6.07
C VAL A 158 16.73 -18.01 7.33
N THR A 159 17.74 -17.77 8.15
CA THR A 159 17.88 -18.35 9.48
C THR A 159 17.57 -17.29 10.53
N ILE A 160 16.55 -17.54 11.35
CA ILE A 160 16.15 -16.67 12.47
C ILE A 160 16.53 -17.36 13.77
N TYR A 161 17.14 -16.60 14.66
CA TYR A 161 17.65 -17.10 15.92
C TYR A 161 17.09 -16.33 17.11
N LEU A 162 16.45 -17.02 18.05
CA LEU A 162 16.06 -16.46 19.33
C LEU A 162 17.09 -16.83 20.39
N ARG A 163 17.82 -15.86 20.89
CA ARG A 163 18.77 -16.04 22.01
C ARG A 163 18.07 -16.15 23.34
N ASN A 164 18.78 -16.67 24.29
CA ASN A 164 18.26 -16.89 25.64
C ASN A 164 17.07 -17.88 25.62
N HIS A 165 16.18 -17.82 26.53
CA HIS A 165 15.02 -18.71 26.61
C HIS A 165 15.37 -20.21 26.58
N LYS A 166 16.59 -20.61 27.06
CA LYS A 166 17.02 -22.02 27.11
C LYS A 166 16.10 -22.90 27.95
N ASN A 167 15.44 -22.32 28.94
CA ASN A 167 14.51 -23.03 29.84
C ASN A 167 13.08 -23.09 29.29
N ALA A 168 12.79 -22.49 28.12
CA ALA A 168 11.49 -22.62 27.50
C ALA A 168 11.25 -24.06 27.05
N ASP A 169 10.02 -24.53 27.22
CA ASP A 169 9.60 -25.87 26.80
C ASP A 169 9.33 -25.87 25.29
N ARG A 170 8.77 -24.78 24.77
CA ARG A 170 8.37 -24.69 23.38
C ARG A 170 8.54 -23.25 22.86
N VAL A 171 9.12 -23.12 21.66
CA VAL A 171 9.18 -21.84 20.95
C VAL A 171 8.66 -22.01 19.53
N MET A 172 7.77 -21.11 19.13
CA MET A 172 7.22 -21.03 17.78
C MET A 172 7.58 -19.70 17.14
N LEU A 173 7.67 -19.69 15.82
CA LEU A 173 7.85 -18.48 15.03
C LEU A 173 6.58 -18.20 14.21
N ALA A 174 6.01 -17.02 14.36
CA ALA A 174 4.85 -16.57 13.60
C ALA A 174 5.12 -15.22 12.96
N GLY A 175 4.56 -15.00 11.78
CA GLY A 175 4.74 -13.75 11.05
C GLY A 175 3.90 -13.68 9.79
N SER A 176 4.12 -12.62 9.01
CA SER A 176 3.44 -12.39 7.72
C SER A 176 3.70 -13.50 6.68
N PHE A 177 4.73 -14.30 6.87
CA PHE A 177 5.10 -15.42 5.99
C PHE A 177 4.27 -16.69 6.26
N ASN A 178 3.55 -16.80 7.37
CA ASN A 178 2.71 -17.95 7.72
C ASN A 178 1.32 -17.55 8.23
N ASP A 179 0.82 -16.36 7.80
CA ASP A 179 -0.46 -15.81 8.20
C ASP A 179 -0.67 -15.73 9.71
N TRP A 180 0.43 -15.51 10.45
CA TRP A 180 0.45 -15.42 11.91
C TRP A 180 -0.08 -16.67 12.64
N ARG A 181 0.01 -17.87 12.01
CA ARG A 181 -0.45 -19.12 12.61
C ARG A 181 0.45 -19.51 13.77
N PRO A 182 -0.05 -19.57 15.02
CA PRO A 182 0.81 -19.69 16.19
C PRO A 182 1.47 -21.08 16.32
N ASN A 183 0.94 -22.10 15.66
CA ASN A 183 1.41 -23.48 15.77
C ASN A 183 2.04 -24.02 14.47
N ALA A 184 2.23 -23.16 13.45
CA ALA A 184 2.65 -23.62 12.13
C ALA A 184 4.16 -23.83 12.01
N LEU A 185 4.98 -23.15 12.83
CA LEU A 185 6.43 -23.16 12.66
C LEU A 185 7.17 -23.30 13.99
N PRO A 186 7.39 -24.55 14.46
CA PRO A 186 8.19 -24.81 15.65
C PRO A 186 9.66 -24.48 15.40
N MET A 187 10.32 -23.88 16.38
CA MET A 187 11.75 -23.65 16.37
C MET A 187 12.50 -24.83 16.97
N GLN A 188 13.71 -25.07 16.52
CA GLN A 188 14.59 -26.10 17.03
C GLN A 188 15.44 -25.54 18.18
N LYS A 189 15.50 -26.27 19.30
CA LYS A 189 16.32 -25.92 20.46
C LYS A 189 17.79 -26.16 20.15
N THR A 190 18.63 -25.23 20.58
CA THR A 190 20.12 -25.32 20.49
C THR A 190 20.73 -25.02 21.86
N ASP A 191 22.03 -25.23 22.03
CA ASP A 191 22.74 -24.94 23.29
C ASP A 191 22.68 -23.47 23.69
N SER A 192 22.44 -22.54 22.71
CA SER A 192 22.49 -21.10 22.93
C SER A 192 21.14 -20.40 22.77
N GLY A 193 20.09 -21.13 22.37
CA GLY A 193 18.74 -20.59 22.14
C GLY A 193 17.91 -21.45 21.19
N TRP A 194 17.19 -20.83 20.30
CA TRP A 194 16.26 -21.48 19.38
C TRP A 194 16.49 -20.99 17.95
N ILE A 195 16.39 -21.87 16.95
CA ILE A 195 16.65 -21.58 15.55
C ILE A 195 15.48 -22.02 14.67
N SER A 196 15.21 -21.27 13.63
CA SER A 196 14.29 -21.63 12.55
C SER A 196 14.86 -21.23 11.20
N GLN A 197 14.64 -22.08 10.19
CA GLN A 197 15.04 -21.83 8.81
C GLN A 197 13.82 -21.76 7.90
N LEU A 198 13.78 -20.72 7.05
CA LEU A 198 12.68 -20.42 6.16
C LEU A 198 13.19 -20.17 4.74
N LYS A 199 12.45 -20.64 3.75
CA LYS A 199 12.66 -20.20 2.35
C LYS A 199 11.69 -19.08 2.04
N LEU A 200 12.20 -17.88 1.84
CA LEU A 200 11.40 -16.68 1.60
C LEU A 200 11.90 -15.94 0.37
N LYS A 201 10.99 -15.31 -0.35
CA LYS A 201 11.33 -14.39 -1.45
C LYS A 201 11.89 -13.08 -0.87
N PRO A 202 12.67 -12.32 -1.65
CA PRO A 202 13.06 -10.98 -1.26
C PRO A 202 11.86 -10.13 -0.88
N GLY A 203 11.98 -9.37 0.22
CA GLY A 203 10.88 -8.55 0.73
C GLY A 203 10.98 -8.23 2.21
N LYS A 204 9.99 -7.50 2.71
CA LYS A 204 9.81 -7.15 4.12
C LYS A 204 8.87 -8.12 4.79
N TYR A 205 9.21 -8.56 5.99
CA TYR A 205 8.42 -9.49 6.79
C TYR A 205 8.29 -9.02 8.23
N TRP A 206 7.09 -9.18 8.77
CA TRP A 206 6.79 -9.02 10.19
C TRP A 206 6.85 -10.35 10.90
N TYR A 207 7.33 -10.38 12.13
CA TYR A 207 7.36 -11.61 12.93
C TYR A 207 7.32 -11.35 14.44
N LYS A 208 6.97 -12.39 15.17
CA LYS A 208 7.13 -12.55 16.62
C LYS A 208 7.51 -13.98 16.95
N PHE A 209 8.13 -14.14 18.10
CA PHE A 209 8.29 -15.43 18.74
C PHE A 209 7.07 -15.72 19.63
N ILE A 210 6.76 -16.98 19.83
CA ILE A 210 5.79 -17.45 20.82
C ILE A 210 6.56 -18.39 21.74
N VAL A 211 6.88 -17.91 22.93
CA VAL A 211 7.67 -18.62 23.94
C VAL A 211 6.71 -19.10 25.03
N ASP A 212 6.55 -20.40 25.18
CA ASP A 212 5.60 -20.98 26.13
C ASP A 212 4.25 -20.26 26.10
N GLU A 213 3.65 -20.20 24.89
CA GLU A 213 2.36 -19.58 24.58
C GLU A 213 2.31 -18.04 24.67
N ARG A 214 3.40 -17.37 25.02
CA ARG A 214 3.47 -15.89 25.12
C ARG A 214 4.10 -15.27 23.90
N TRP A 215 3.37 -14.35 23.28
CA TRP A 215 3.85 -13.56 22.15
C TRP A 215 4.94 -12.58 22.55
N LYS A 216 6.07 -12.63 21.87
CA LYS A 216 7.25 -11.82 22.17
C LYS A 216 7.86 -11.25 20.90
N VAL A 217 8.18 -9.93 20.91
CA VAL A 217 9.01 -9.30 19.88
C VAL A 217 10.47 -9.75 20.05
N ASP A 218 11.23 -9.67 18.98
CA ASP A 218 12.67 -9.93 19.03
C ASP A 218 13.40 -8.76 19.68
N ASP A 219 14.02 -9.00 20.83
CA ASP A 219 14.75 -7.97 21.57
C ASP A 219 16.09 -7.60 20.89
N ASP A 220 16.65 -8.51 20.07
CA ASP A 220 17.85 -8.24 19.29
C ASP A 220 17.58 -7.40 18.05
N ASN A 221 16.34 -7.39 17.54
CA ASN A 221 15.97 -6.63 16.36
C ASN A 221 15.58 -5.18 16.71
N LEU A 222 16.26 -4.21 16.11
CA LEU A 222 15.97 -2.78 16.30
C LEU A 222 14.80 -2.29 15.43
N LEU A 223 14.44 -3.05 14.39
CA LEU A 223 13.33 -2.69 13.50
C LEU A 223 12.02 -3.25 14.07
N LYS A 224 11.14 -2.33 14.44
CA LYS A 224 9.83 -2.65 14.98
C LYS A 224 8.78 -1.76 14.36
N GLU A 225 7.62 -2.30 14.07
CA GLU A 225 6.48 -1.57 13.52
C GLU A 225 5.19 -1.91 14.25
N ASN A 226 4.33 -0.90 14.34
CA ASN A 226 2.98 -1.09 14.85
C ASN A 226 2.08 -1.61 13.73
N ASP A 227 1.23 -2.61 14.02
CA ASP A 227 0.28 -3.18 13.07
C ASP A 227 -1.01 -2.34 12.92
N GLY A 228 -1.09 -1.20 13.57
CA GLY A 228 -2.27 -0.35 13.59
C GLY A 228 -3.37 -0.79 14.58
N TYR A 229 -3.20 -1.95 15.23
CA TYR A 229 -4.12 -2.47 16.27
C TYR A 229 -3.51 -2.43 17.67
N GLY A 230 -2.44 -1.67 17.84
CA GLY A 230 -1.72 -1.57 19.11
C GLY A 230 -0.68 -2.65 19.34
N ASN A 231 -0.47 -3.58 18.40
CA ASN A 231 0.58 -4.57 18.53
C ASN A 231 1.86 -4.09 17.84
N ILE A 232 2.99 -4.30 18.48
CA ILE A 232 4.31 -4.07 17.90
C ILE A 232 4.83 -5.39 17.34
N ASN A 233 5.31 -5.39 16.10
CA ASN A 233 5.94 -6.53 15.43
C ASN A 233 7.41 -6.23 15.15
N SER A 234 8.27 -7.24 15.23
CA SER A 234 9.63 -7.17 14.73
C SER A 234 9.63 -7.26 13.22
N VAL A 235 10.58 -6.57 12.55
CA VAL A 235 10.66 -6.50 11.09
C VAL A 235 12.00 -7.03 10.63
N PHE A 236 12.00 -7.88 9.60
CA PHE A 236 13.23 -8.18 8.86
C PHE A 236 13.02 -8.08 7.35
N PHE A 237 14.11 -7.91 6.65
CA PHE A 237 14.15 -7.90 5.18
C PHE A 237 14.93 -9.11 4.67
N VAL A 238 14.35 -9.81 3.70
CA VAL A 238 15.10 -10.73 2.84
C VAL A 238 15.70 -9.90 1.72
N THR A 239 17.01 -9.72 1.76
CA THR A 239 17.73 -8.85 0.86
C THR A 239 17.93 -9.52 -0.51
N ASN A 240 18.03 -8.73 -1.58
CA ASN A 240 18.25 -9.18 -2.96
C ASN A 240 19.44 -8.51 -3.63
N THR A 241 20.06 -7.57 -2.92
CA THR A 241 21.20 -6.79 -3.44
C THR A 241 22.25 -6.66 -2.37
N ILE A 242 23.51 -6.71 -2.78
CA ILE A 242 24.65 -6.46 -1.89
C ILE A 242 25.48 -5.34 -2.51
N PHE A 243 25.51 -4.18 -1.85
CA PHE A 243 26.45 -3.12 -2.21
C PHE A 243 27.78 -3.39 -1.53
N GLN A 244 28.86 -3.33 -2.30
CA GLN A 244 30.21 -3.58 -1.83
C GLN A 244 31.17 -2.48 -2.32
N LEU A 245 31.87 -1.85 -1.39
CA LEU A 245 32.96 -0.93 -1.67
C LEU A 245 34.29 -1.54 -1.23
N ARG A 246 35.16 -1.81 -2.15
CA ARG A 246 36.50 -2.34 -1.84
C ARG A 246 37.49 -1.22 -1.51
N GLY A 247 38.40 -1.48 -0.58
CA GLY A 247 39.34 -0.47 -0.10
C GLY A 247 38.69 0.48 0.91
N PHE A 248 39.20 1.69 1.02
CA PHE A 248 38.79 2.72 1.97
C PHE A 248 38.72 2.23 3.44
N THR A 249 39.62 1.28 3.77
CA THR A 249 39.62 0.65 5.11
C THR A 249 40.01 1.61 6.22
N THR A 250 40.60 2.76 5.89
CA THR A 250 40.93 3.84 6.84
C THR A 250 39.80 4.84 7.05
N ALA A 251 38.75 4.81 6.21
CA ALA A 251 37.60 5.69 6.35
C ALA A 251 36.90 5.46 7.72
N ASN A 252 36.40 6.56 8.31
CA ASN A 252 35.68 6.51 9.58
C ASN A 252 34.27 5.95 9.38
N TYR A 253 33.59 6.37 8.32
CA TYR A 253 32.27 5.86 7.96
C TYR A 253 32.09 5.87 6.44
N VAL A 254 31.27 4.95 5.98
CA VAL A 254 30.79 4.89 4.60
C VAL A 254 29.29 4.68 4.62
N SER A 255 28.59 5.45 3.82
CA SER A 255 27.15 5.28 3.61
C SER A 255 26.81 5.18 2.13
N LEU A 256 25.62 4.63 1.85
CA LEU A 256 25.06 4.53 0.51
C LEU A 256 23.93 5.55 0.38
N ALA A 257 23.91 6.33 -0.70
CA ALA A 257 22.80 7.22 -1.02
C ALA A 257 22.38 7.02 -2.48
N GLY A 258 21.08 7.10 -2.76
CA GLY A 258 20.56 6.86 -4.09
C GLY A 258 19.10 7.26 -4.26
N SER A 259 18.55 6.97 -5.44
CA SER A 259 17.15 7.27 -5.77
C SER A 259 16.18 6.62 -4.77
N PHE A 260 16.51 5.47 -4.20
CA PHE A 260 15.69 4.72 -3.26
C PHE A 260 15.53 5.41 -1.88
N ASN A 261 16.53 6.15 -1.41
CA ASN A 261 16.47 6.89 -0.14
C ASN A 261 16.51 8.42 -0.32
N GLN A 262 16.07 8.92 -1.50
CA GLN A 262 16.04 10.34 -1.83
C GLN A 262 17.40 11.04 -1.69
N TRP A 263 18.47 10.31 -1.98
CA TRP A 263 19.85 10.80 -1.92
C TRP A 263 20.28 11.32 -0.54
N ARG A 264 19.68 10.78 0.56
CA ARG A 264 20.03 11.18 1.94
C ARG A 264 21.28 10.43 2.41
N PRO A 265 22.41 11.12 2.60
CA PRO A 265 23.60 10.49 3.15
C PRO A 265 23.41 10.19 4.64
N GLY A 266 23.98 9.08 5.12
CA GLY A 266 23.90 8.68 6.53
C GLY A 266 22.69 7.81 6.91
N ASP A 267 21.64 7.72 6.08
CA ASP A 267 20.52 6.81 6.32
C ASP A 267 20.95 5.34 6.24
N LEU A 268 21.84 5.02 5.30
CA LEU A 268 22.27 3.66 4.96
C LEU A 268 23.76 3.48 5.21
N ASN A 269 24.13 3.33 6.47
CA ASN A 269 25.53 3.11 6.86
C ASN A 269 25.98 1.69 6.50
N MET A 270 27.12 1.59 5.84
CA MET A 270 27.72 0.33 5.44
C MET A 270 28.50 -0.31 6.60
N LEU A 271 28.56 -1.61 6.59
CA LEU A 271 29.34 -2.39 7.56
C LEU A 271 30.79 -2.51 7.10
N LYS A 272 31.73 -2.18 7.98
CA LYS A 272 33.16 -2.31 7.73
C LYS A 272 33.58 -3.77 7.73
N THR A 273 34.41 -4.15 6.77
CA THR A 273 35.02 -5.48 6.66
C THR A 273 36.54 -5.34 6.60
N SER A 274 37.26 -6.44 6.62
CA SER A 274 38.71 -6.42 6.47
C SER A 274 39.23 -5.87 5.12
N SER A 275 38.38 -5.95 4.07
CA SER A 275 38.74 -5.55 2.70
C SER A 275 38.00 -4.34 2.15
N GLY A 276 37.13 -3.72 2.98
CA GLY A 276 36.29 -2.57 2.57
C GLY A 276 34.97 -2.49 3.34
N TRP A 277 33.87 -2.28 2.62
CA TRP A 277 32.55 -2.01 3.19
C TRP A 277 31.47 -2.78 2.45
N ILE A 278 30.42 -3.19 3.17
CA ILE A 278 29.33 -4.00 2.63
C ILE A 278 27.98 -3.53 3.20
N LEU A 279 26.94 -3.56 2.37
CA LEU A 279 25.57 -3.34 2.77
C LEU A 279 24.63 -4.29 2.02
N PRO A 280 24.13 -5.36 2.64
CA PRO A 280 22.99 -6.11 2.11
C PRO A 280 21.72 -5.25 2.19
N LEU A 281 21.00 -5.13 1.07
CA LEU A 281 19.83 -4.29 0.94
C LEU A 281 18.71 -5.04 0.20
N TYR A 282 17.48 -4.89 0.65
CA TYR A 282 16.33 -5.15 -0.18
C TYR A 282 16.06 -3.92 -1.04
N LEU A 283 15.88 -4.12 -2.33
CA LEU A 283 15.36 -3.11 -3.25
C LEU A 283 14.18 -3.68 -4.02
N SER A 284 13.16 -2.84 -4.26
CA SER A 284 12.05 -3.18 -5.14
C SER A 284 12.52 -3.33 -6.58
N GLU A 285 11.69 -3.94 -7.43
CA GLU A 285 11.91 -3.92 -8.88
C GLU A 285 11.97 -2.47 -9.39
N GLY A 286 12.86 -2.24 -10.36
CA GLY A 286 13.09 -0.92 -10.94
C GLY A 286 14.55 -0.64 -11.21
N THR A 287 14.86 0.54 -11.72
CA THR A 287 16.22 1.07 -11.88
C THR A 287 16.53 2.03 -10.74
N HIS A 288 17.63 1.77 -10.04
CA HIS A 288 18.06 2.50 -8.86
C HIS A 288 19.43 3.10 -9.08
N THR A 289 19.52 4.42 -9.08
CA THR A 289 20.78 5.16 -9.16
C THR A 289 21.37 5.39 -7.77
N TYR A 290 22.70 5.36 -7.64
CA TYR A 290 23.36 5.50 -6.34
C TYR A 290 24.80 6.02 -6.44
N LYS A 291 25.31 6.51 -5.30
CA LYS A 291 26.74 6.78 -5.03
C LYS A 291 27.07 6.32 -3.61
N PHE A 292 28.35 6.07 -3.37
CA PHE A 292 28.89 5.94 -2.01
C PHE A 292 29.20 7.32 -1.44
N VAL A 293 29.05 7.48 -0.13
CA VAL A 293 29.47 8.67 0.59
C VAL A 293 30.48 8.25 1.64
N ILE A 294 31.74 8.65 1.44
CA ILE A 294 32.90 8.23 2.23
C ILE A 294 33.40 9.46 3.00
N ASP A 295 33.31 9.45 4.32
CA ASP A 295 33.66 10.58 5.17
C ASP A 295 33.10 11.93 4.65
N GLY A 296 31.86 11.91 4.14
CA GLY A 296 31.13 13.07 3.59
C GLY A 296 31.38 13.38 2.12
N GLN A 297 32.28 12.69 1.44
CA GLN A 297 32.57 12.89 0.03
C GLN A 297 31.83 11.87 -0.85
N TRP A 298 31.33 12.31 -2.01
CA TRP A 298 30.55 11.50 -2.95
C TRP A 298 31.42 10.77 -3.94
N TYR A 299 31.24 9.45 -4.07
CA TYR A 299 31.99 8.59 -4.97
C TYR A 299 31.09 7.73 -5.84
N ILE A 300 31.38 7.68 -7.12
CA ILE A 300 30.80 6.72 -8.05
C ILE A 300 31.33 5.33 -7.71
N ASP A 301 30.52 4.29 -7.89
CA ASP A 301 31.03 2.92 -7.82
C ASP A 301 31.90 2.62 -9.07
N GLY A 302 33.20 2.72 -8.91
CA GLY A 302 34.16 2.47 -9.98
C GLY A 302 34.18 1.03 -10.48
N THR A 303 33.58 0.09 -9.76
CA THR A 303 33.45 -1.31 -10.16
C THR A 303 32.20 -1.58 -10.99
N ASN A 304 31.20 -0.68 -10.92
CA ASN A 304 29.96 -0.79 -11.68
C ASN A 304 30.10 -0.03 -13.01
N LYS A 305 30.02 -0.75 -14.11
CA LYS A 305 30.07 -0.16 -15.47
C LYS A 305 28.76 0.52 -15.88
N ASN A 306 27.67 0.22 -15.18
CA ASN A 306 26.37 0.81 -15.46
C ASN A 306 26.28 2.19 -14.80
N GLN A 307 26.29 3.24 -15.61
CA GLN A 307 26.30 4.62 -15.17
C GLN A 307 25.31 5.45 -16.00
N LEU A 308 24.66 6.41 -15.34
CA LEU A 308 23.78 7.41 -15.96
C LEU A 308 24.28 8.81 -15.60
N PRO A 309 24.20 9.79 -16.51
CA PRO A 309 24.56 11.17 -16.22
C PRO A 309 23.75 11.72 -15.02
N ASP A 310 24.41 12.50 -14.17
CA ASP A 310 23.74 13.14 -13.01
C ASP A 310 23.22 14.56 -13.30
N GLY A 311 23.55 15.11 -14.46
CA GLY A 311 23.20 16.46 -14.90
C GLY A 311 24.12 17.55 -14.41
N GLU A 312 25.13 17.21 -13.61
CA GLU A 312 26.13 18.14 -13.05
C GLU A 312 27.54 17.92 -13.62
N GLY A 313 27.63 17.20 -14.75
CA GLY A 313 28.90 16.88 -15.41
C GLY A 313 29.57 15.64 -14.86
N SER A 314 28.90 14.84 -14.03
CA SER A 314 29.34 13.58 -13.46
C SER A 314 28.31 12.48 -13.77
N PHE A 315 28.46 11.31 -13.11
CA PHE A 315 27.62 10.15 -13.31
C PHE A 315 27.14 9.59 -11.96
N ASN A 316 26.01 8.91 -12.02
CA ASN A 316 25.52 8.02 -10.97
C ASN A 316 25.72 6.57 -11.43
N SER A 317 26.20 5.71 -10.55
CA SER A 317 26.10 4.26 -10.78
C SER A 317 24.65 3.81 -10.68
N PHE A 318 24.24 2.77 -11.41
CA PHE A 318 22.90 2.22 -11.27
C PHE A 318 22.87 0.70 -11.26
N ILE A 319 21.83 0.16 -10.67
CA ILE A 319 21.42 -1.25 -10.76
C ILE A 319 19.99 -1.33 -11.23
N SER A 320 19.63 -2.41 -11.91
CA SER A 320 18.28 -2.67 -12.39
C SER A 320 17.83 -4.04 -11.92
N LEU A 321 16.66 -4.09 -11.28
CA LEU A 321 16.07 -5.31 -10.75
C LEU A 321 14.72 -5.56 -11.43
N GLY A 322 14.59 -6.65 -12.17
CA GLY A 322 13.39 -7.01 -12.93
C GLY A 322 13.65 -7.06 -14.43
N LYS A 323 12.56 -7.10 -15.20
CA LYS A 323 12.62 -7.16 -16.67
C LYS A 323 12.55 -5.74 -17.26
N PRO A 324 13.40 -5.42 -18.28
CA PRO A 324 13.31 -4.13 -18.93
C PRO A 324 12.03 -4.00 -19.77
N TYR A 325 11.41 -2.85 -19.68
CA TYR A 325 10.44 -2.37 -20.66
C TYR A 325 11.22 -1.69 -21.79
N LEU A 326 10.87 -2.00 -23.04
CA LEU A 326 11.51 -1.40 -24.20
C LEU A 326 10.71 -0.19 -24.68
N PHE A 327 11.17 1.02 -24.32
CA PHE A 327 10.64 2.24 -24.89
C PHE A 327 11.08 2.39 -26.34
N LYS A 328 10.12 2.72 -27.21
CA LYS A 328 10.35 2.89 -28.66
C LYS A 328 9.72 4.20 -29.13
N LEU A 329 10.48 4.94 -29.94
CA LEU A 329 9.97 6.07 -30.71
C LEU A 329 10.26 5.80 -32.18
N ASN A 330 9.23 5.47 -32.95
CA ASN A 330 9.35 5.20 -34.38
C ASN A 330 9.49 6.49 -35.18
N GLY A 331 10.28 6.42 -36.26
CA GLY A 331 10.53 7.59 -37.09
C GLY A 331 11.66 8.47 -36.58
N TYR A 332 11.61 9.74 -36.90
CA TYR A 332 12.63 10.77 -36.55
C TYR A 332 14.03 10.40 -37.04
N PRO A 333 14.20 10.03 -38.33
CA PRO A 333 15.49 9.58 -38.86
C PRO A 333 16.56 10.68 -38.84
N ASP A 334 16.15 11.94 -38.90
CA ASP A 334 17.07 13.10 -38.94
C ASP A 334 17.36 13.67 -37.57
N ALA A 335 16.71 13.18 -36.51
CA ALA A 335 16.96 13.62 -35.16
C ALA A 335 18.41 13.28 -34.74
N LYS A 336 19.07 14.28 -34.13
CA LYS A 336 20.44 14.13 -33.60
C LYS A 336 20.43 13.47 -32.25
N GLU A 337 19.42 13.75 -31.44
CA GLU A 337 19.31 13.24 -30.08
C GLU A 337 17.85 13.04 -29.68
N VAL A 338 17.60 11.89 -29.05
CA VAL A 338 16.31 11.61 -28.43
C VAL A 338 16.53 11.17 -26.98
N ARG A 339 15.77 11.75 -26.06
CA ARG A 339 15.80 11.42 -24.63
C ARG A 339 14.43 11.00 -24.16
N LEU A 340 14.41 10.08 -23.21
CA LEU A 340 13.21 9.65 -22.49
C LEU A 340 13.24 10.23 -21.07
N PHE A 341 12.11 10.69 -20.57
CA PHE A 341 11.98 11.08 -19.17
C PHE A 341 10.52 11.00 -18.72
N GLY A 342 10.32 10.83 -17.42
CA GLY A 342 9.00 10.65 -16.88
C GLY A 342 9.01 10.62 -15.35
N SER A 343 7.87 10.29 -14.77
CA SER A 343 7.72 10.18 -13.31
C SER A 343 8.67 9.15 -12.67
N PHE A 344 9.10 8.15 -13.42
CA PHE A 344 10.03 7.11 -12.96
C PHE A 344 11.47 7.59 -12.74
N ASN A 345 11.86 8.72 -13.33
CA ASN A 345 13.18 9.33 -13.11
C ASN A 345 13.08 10.79 -12.64
N ASN A 346 11.95 11.17 -12.00
CA ASN A 346 11.66 12.52 -11.52
C ASN A 346 11.79 13.59 -12.61
N TRP A 347 11.39 13.25 -13.84
CA TRP A 347 11.41 14.13 -15.01
C TRP A 347 12.79 14.70 -15.37
N ARG A 348 13.87 13.96 -15.08
CA ARG A 348 15.23 14.34 -15.44
C ARG A 348 15.47 14.08 -16.91
N ASN A 349 15.51 15.13 -17.72
CA ASN A 349 15.63 15.05 -19.18
C ASN A 349 17.06 14.84 -19.69
N PHE A 350 18.06 14.80 -18.81
CA PHE A 350 19.47 14.60 -19.14
C PHE A 350 20.01 13.20 -18.77
N GLU A 351 19.15 12.33 -18.32
CA GLU A 351 19.58 11.04 -17.74
C GLU A 351 19.45 9.88 -18.74
N LEU A 352 18.37 9.83 -19.52
CA LEU A 352 18.03 8.65 -20.33
C LEU A 352 18.07 8.97 -21.83
N PHE A 353 19.23 8.73 -22.43
CA PHE A 353 19.46 8.91 -23.87
C PHE A 353 19.03 7.65 -24.62
N MET A 354 18.20 7.79 -25.65
CA MET A 354 17.76 6.69 -26.49
C MET A 354 18.82 6.35 -27.55
N LYS A 355 18.88 5.09 -27.90
CA LYS A 355 19.77 4.60 -28.96
C LYS A 355 19.03 4.61 -30.30
N LYS A 356 19.66 5.20 -31.32
CA LYS A 356 19.16 5.19 -32.69
C LYS A 356 19.20 3.78 -33.28
N THR A 357 18.14 3.39 -33.99
CA THR A 357 17.98 2.13 -34.71
C THR A 357 17.56 2.42 -36.15
N ASN A 358 17.43 1.37 -36.97
CA ASN A 358 16.99 1.56 -38.37
C ASN A 358 15.53 2.06 -38.49
N SER A 359 14.69 1.83 -37.49
CA SER A 359 13.25 2.19 -37.48
C SER A 359 12.90 3.36 -36.61
N GLY A 360 13.87 3.90 -35.86
CA GLY A 360 13.64 4.98 -34.90
C GLY A 360 14.61 4.94 -33.73
N TRP A 361 14.08 5.03 -32.51
CA TRP A 361 14.87 5.16 -31.29
C TRP A 361 14.37 4.16 -30.22
N GLU A 362 15.28 3.55 -29.49
CA GLU A 362 14.94 2.54 -28.48
C GLU A 362 15.75 2.74 -27.20
N LEU A 363 15.11 2.43 -26.07
CA LEU A 363 15.75 2.39 -24.75
C LEU A 363 15.11 1.29 -23.90
N PRO A 364 15.86 0.24 -23.55
CA PRO A 364 15.44 -0.69 -22.51
C PRO A 364 15.65 -0.05 -21.14
N TYR A 365 14.59 -0.01 -20.32
CA TYR A 365 14.64 0.54 -18.98
C TYR A 365 13.78 -0.28 -18.02
N VAL A 366 14.31 -0.62 -16.83
CA VAL A 366 13.59 -1.42 -15.87
C VAL A 366 12.73 -0.51 -14.99
N LEU A 367 11.43 -0.77 -15.01
CA LEU A 367 10.44 -0.12 -14.17
C LEU A 367 9.90 -1.09 -13.13
N GLY A 368 9.62 -0.61 -11.95
CA GLY A 368 8.80 -1.32 -10.97
C GLY A 368 7.32 -1.34 -11.40
N SER A 369 6.48 -2.02 -10.61
CA SER A 369 5.03 -1.97 -10.80
C SER A 369 4.50 -0.57 -10.48
N GLY A 370 3.69 0.00 -11.36
CA GLY A 370 3.18 1.37 -11.17
C GLY A 370 2.48 1.96 -12.39
N ASN A 371 2.02 3.18 -12.23
CA ASN A 371 1.47 4.01 -13.30
C ASN A 371 2.45 5.16 -13.54
N PHE A 372 2.99 5.23 -14.73
CA PHE A 372 4.07 6.15 -15.06
C PHE A 372 3.66 7.09 -16.18
N GLU A 373 3.90 8.37 -15.98
CA GLU A 373 3.79 9.39 -17.02
C GLU A 373 5.15 9.61 -17.66
N TYR A 374 5.19 9.79 -18.99
CA TYR A 374 6.44 10.04 -19.71
C TYR A 374 6.26 10.86 -20.99
N LYS A 375 7.37 11.40 -21.47
CA LYS A 375 7.52 12.08 -22.76
C LYS A 375 8.86 11.73 -23.38
N PHE A 376 8.95 11.99 -24.68
CA PHE A 376 10.22 12.07 -25.39
C PHE A 376 10.63 13.53 -25.59
N TRP A 377 11.92 13.76 -25.54
CA TRP A 377 12.54 14.99 -26.00
C TRP A 377 13.29 14.68 -27.30
N VAL A 378 12.99 15.40 -28.38
CA VAL A 378 13.55 15.21 -29.71
C VAL A 378 14.11 16.54 -30.17
N ASP A 379 15.43 16.72 -30.20
CA ASP A 379 16.15 17.91 -30.66
C ASP A 379 15.52 19.26 -30.17
N GLY A 380 15.14 19.32 -28.90
CA GLY A 380 14.54 20.52 -28.30
C GLY A 380 13.02 20.52 -28.18
N SER A 381 12.33 19.57 -28.80
CA SER A 381 10.87 19.47 -28.79
C SER A 381 10.38 18.39 -27.86
N LEU A 382 9.37 18.71 -27.04
CA LEU A 382 8.70 17.75 -26.16
C LEU A 382 7.53 17.10 -26.88
N ILE A 383 7.50 15.78 -26.97
CA ILE A 383 6.43 15.04 -27.63
C ILE A 383 5.92 13.92 -26.72
N ALA A 384 4.61 13.70 -26.75
CA ALA A 384 4.02 12.46 -26.23
C ALA A 384 4.43 11.30 -27.14
N ASP A 385 4.31 10.08 -26.64
CA ASP A 385 4.54 8.88 -27.45
C ASP A 385 3.41 8.73 -28.50
N PRO A 386 3.72 8.87 -29.81
CA PRO A 386 2.70 8.75 -30.85
C PRO A 386 2.08 7.35 -30.95
N ALA A 387 2.77 6.32 -30.44
CA ALA A 387 2.28 4.95 -30.42
C ALA A 387 1.42 4.63 -29.20
N ASN A 388 1.39 5.52 -28.20
CA ASN A 388 0.61 5.32 -26.98
C ASN A 388 -0.59 6.29 -26.94
N PRO A 389 -1.82 5.79 -27.18
CA PRO A 389 -3.02 6.65 -27.17
C PRO A 389 -3.44 7.09 -25.77
N SER A 390 -2.89 6.49 -24.72
CA SER A 390 -3.22 6.80 -23.33
C SER A 390 -2.48 8.06 -22.88
N LEU A 391 -3.17 9.20 -22.95
CA LEU A 391 -2.64 10.48 -22.49
C LEU A 391 -3.28 10.91 -21.18
N VAL A 392 -2.50 11.62 -20.36
CA VAL A 392 -3.02 12.34 -19.19
C VAL A 392 -3.21 13.84 -19.53
N SER A 393 -3.85 14.59 -18.63
CA SER A 393 -4.32 15.97 -18.86
C SER A 393 -3.26 16.94 -19.35
N ASN A 394 -2.01 16.76 -18.95
CA ASN A 394 -0.87 17.59 -19.36
C ASN A 394 -0.21 17.14 -20.67
N GLY A 395 -0.85 16.19 -21.38
CA GLY A 395 -0.35 15.63 -22.63
C GLY A 395 0.86 14.72 -22.46
N ASN A 396 1.10 14.16 -21.27
CA ASN A 396 2.05 13.09 -21.09
C ASN A 396 1.44 11.75 -21.51
N SER A 397 2.27 10.84 -22.01
CA SER A 397 1.87 9.46 -22.24
C SER A 397 1.81 8.70 -20.92
N LEU A 398 0.83 7.81 -20.75
CA LEU A 398 0.63 6.97 -19.57
C LEU A 398 1.06 5.53 -19.85
N LEU A 399 1.96 5.00 -19.03
CA LEU A 399 2.38 3.60 -19.05
C LEU A 399 2.01 2.93 -17.72
N ILE A 400 1.27 1.82 -17.79
CA ILE A 400 0.89 1.03 -16.62
C ILE A 400 1.68 -0.26 -16.64
N VAL A 401 2.45 -0.50 -15.59
CA VAL A 401 3.29 -1.70 -15.43
C VAL A 401 2.70 -2.60 -14.35
N ASN A 402 2.45 -3.85 -14.69
CA ASN A 402 1.88 -4.87 -13.81
C ASN A 402 0.59 -4.38 -13.12
N PRO A 403 -0.48 -4.07 -13.86
CA PRO A 403 -1.76 -3.66 -13.27
C PRO A 403 -2.27 -4.78 -12.35
N ASN A 404 -2.86 -4.39 -11.22
CA ASN A 404 -3.50 -5.32 -10.29
C ASN A 404 -5.02 -5.17 -10.22
N TYR A 405 -5.55 -4.19 -10.94
CA TYR A 405 -6.98 -3.95 -11.04
C TYR A 405 -7.35 -3.46 -12.45
N ALA A 406 -8.61 -3.68 -12.84
CA ALA A 406 -9.18 -3.10 -14.05
C ALA A 406 -10.57 -2.56 -13.74
N PHE A 407 -10.74 -1.25 -13.89
CA PHE A 407 -12.05 -0.64 -13.87
C PHE A 407 -12.82 -1.08 -15.12
N ARG A 408 -14.10 -1.42 -14.94
CA ARG A 408 -15.00 -1.87 -16.01
C ARG A 408 -16.33 -1.15 -15.89
N LEU A 409 -16.85 -0.67 -17.02
CA LEU A 409 -18.17 -0.05 -17.09
C LEU A 409 -18.91 -0.64 -18.28
N LYS A 410 -19.99 -1.39 -18.04
CA LYS A 410 -20.85 -1.98 -19.08
C LYS A 410 -21.91 -1.01 -19.53
N GLY A 411 -22.32 -1.19 -20.77
CA GLY A 411 -23.22 -0.29 -21.46
C GLY A 411 -22.47 0.96 -21.94
N TYR A 412 -23.19 2.04 -22.12
CA TYR A 412 -22.65 3.30 -22.63
C TYR A 412 -21.95 3.18 -24.00
N GLY A 413 -22.41 2.26 -24.84
CA GLY A 413 -21.82 2.01 -26.16
C GLY A 413 -21.86 3.21 -27.12
N THR A 414 -22.68 4.21 -26.83
CA THR A 414 -22.77 5.47 -27.59
C THR A 414 -21.91 6.58 -27.02
N ALA A 415 -21.28 6.37 -25.85
CA ALA A 415 -20.40 7.37 -25.26
C ALA A 415 -19.17 7.60 -26.14
N LYS A 416 -18.77 8.87 -26.26
CA LYS A 416 -17.57 9.27 -27.01
C LYS A 416 -16.31 9.10 -26.20
N LYS A 417 -16.40 9.33 -24.87
CA LYS A 417 -15.26 9.29 -23.97
C LYS A 417 -15.71 8.91 -22.55
N ILE A 418 -15.04 7.94 -21.96
CA ILE A 418 -15.23 7.60 -20.56
C ILE A 418 -13.89 7.69 -19.83
N ILE A 419 -13.92 8.27 -18.63
CA ILE A 419 -12.76 8.43 -17.76
C ILE A 419 -13.08 7.81 -16.41
N VAL A 420 -12.11 7.20 -15.77
CA VAL A 420 -12.19 6.86 -14.35
C VAL A 420 -11.37 7.84 -13.53
N ALA A 421 -12.01 8.46 -12.54
CA ALA A 421 -11.36 9.39 -11.63
C ALA A 421 -11.57 8.93 -10.18
N GLY A 422 -10.56 9.09 -9.35
CA GLY A 422 -10.58 8.65 -7.96
C GLY A 422 -9.43 9.23 -7.15
N ASP A 423 -9.32 8.80 -5.89
CA ASP A 423 -8.23 9.21 -5.00
C ASP A 423 -6.84 8.85 -5.56
N PHE A 424 -6.76 7.79 -6.35
CA PHE A 424 -5.53 7.28 -6.97
C PHE A 424 -4.97 8.17 -8.11
N ASN A 425 -5.76 9.08 -8.66
CA ASN A 425 -5.33 10.06 -9.68
C ASN A 425 -5.75 11.48 -9.31
N GLN A 426 -5.94 11.76 -8.00
CA GLN A 426 -6.35 13.07 -7.48
C GLN A 426 -7.63 13.61 -8.11
N TRP A 427 -8.57 12.71 -8.43
CA TRP A 427 -9.84 13.03 -9.07
C TRP A 427 -9.70 13.78 -10.41
N ASN A 428 -8.61 13.53 -11.13
CA ASN A 428 -8.32 14.21 -12.38
C ASN A 428 -9.33 13.83 -13.49
N PRO A 429 -10.15 14.78 -14.01
CA PRO A 429 -11.21 14.48 -14.96
C PRO A 429 -10.74 14.30 -16.40
N THR A 430 -9.44 14.32 -16.65
CA THR A 430 -8.88 14.25 -18.00
C THR A 430 -7.85 13.15 -18.18
N SER A 431 -7.41 12.52 -17.07
CA SER A 431 -6.53 11.34 -17.10
C SER A 431 -7.34 10.05 -17.04
N PHE A 432 -6.68 8.92 -17.21
CA PHE A 432 -7.26 7.58 -17.11
C PHE A 432 -8.49 7.36 -18.02
N VAL A 433 -8.29 7.66 -19.31
CA VAL A 433 -9.30 7.47 -20.36
C VAL A 433 -9.47 5.96 -20.60
N MET A 434 -10.70 5.48 -20.45
CA MET A 434 -11.03 4.07 -20.64
C MET A 434 -11.04 3.71 -22.14
N THR A 435 -10.74 2.46 -22.43
CA THR A 435 -10.79 1.91 -23.79
C THR A 435 -12.05 1.08 -23.95
N SER A 436 -12.79 1.27 -25.03
CA SER A 436 -13.94 0.43 -25.40
C SER A 436 -13.48 -0.98 -25.79
N SER A 437 -14.08 -2.00 -25.21
CA SER A 437 -13.81 -3.41 -25.46
C SER A 437 -15.12 -4.19 -25.51
N GLY A 438 -15.65 -4.38 -26.70
CA GLY A 438 -16.95 -5.02 -26.91
C GLY A 438 -18.11 -4.19 -26.37
N ASP A 439 -18.84 -4.71 -25.37
CA ASP A 439 -19.97 -4.07 -24.70
C ASP A 439 -19.59 -3.31 -23.43
N GLU A 440 -18.31 -3.23 -23.12
CA GLU A 440 -17.81 -2.59 -21.92
C GLU A 440 -16.63 -1.64 -22.20
N TRP A 441 -16.42 -0.71 -21.26
CA TRP A 441 -15.24 0.13 -21.20
C TRP A 441 -14.30 -0.38 -20.12
N VAL A 442 -12.99 -0.44 -20.41
CA VAL A 442 -12.00 -1.05 -19.54
C VAL A 442 -10.82 -0.10 -19.34
N PHE A 443 -10.32 0.00 -18.12
CA PHE A 443 -9.09 0.69 -17.78
C PHE A 443 -8.27 -0.12 -16.78
N PRO A 444 -7.19 -0.80 -17.21
CA PRO A 444 -6.27 -1.45 -16.29
C PRO A 444 -5.49 -0.39 -15.51
N VAL A 445 -5.15 -0.66 -14.25
CA VAL A 445 -4.43 0.27 -13.38
C VAL A 445 -3.66 -0.47 -12.29
N ARG A 446 -2.58 0.12 -11.81
CA ARG A 446 -1.92 -0.31 -10.59
C ARG A 446 -2.41 0.54 -9.43
N LEU A 447 -3.13 -0.05 -8.49
CA LEU A 447 -3.59 0.60 -7.27
C LEU A 447 -2.77 0.14 -6.06
N SER A 448 -2.63 1.00 -5.08
CA SER A 448 -2.08 0.61 -3.78
C SER A 448 -3.04 -0.33 -3.06
N VAL A 449 -2.54 -1.05 -2.08
CA VAL A 449 -3.41 -1.85 -1.20
C VAL A 449 -4.26 -0.92 -0.34
N GLY A 450 -5.52 -1.27 -0.17
CA GLY A 450 -6.46 -0.55 0.67
C GLY A 450 -7.72 -0.11 -0.07
N LYS A 451 -8.44 0.79 0.58
CA LYS A 451 -9.69 1.37 0.08
C LYS A 451 -9.39 2.50 -0.90
N HIS A 452 -10.05 2.46 -2.04
CA HIS A 452 -10.03 3.55 -3.03
C HIS A 452 -11.44 4.01 -3.36
N LEU A 453 -11.58 5.31 -3.56
CA LEU A 453 -12.82 5.96 -3.96
C LEU A 453 -12.74 6.38 -5.42
N TYR A 454 -13.81 6.14 -6.18
CA TYR A 454 -13.83 6.48 -7.59
C TYR A 454 -15.22 6.83 -8.13
N LYS A 455 -15.22 7.44 -9.31
CA LYS A 455 -16.37 7.66 -10.17
C LYS A 455 -15.97 7.47 -11.64
N PHE A 456 -16.96 7.24 -12.48
CA PHE A 456 -16.79 7.39 -13.92
C PHE A 456 -17.24 8.78 -14.37
N ILE A 457 -16.65 9.26 -15.46
CA ILE A 457 -17.03 10.48 -16.15
C ILE A 457 -17.39 10.07 -17.58
N VAL A 458 -18.67 10.06 -17.89
CA VAL A 458 -19.21 9.67 -19.20
C VAL A 458 -19.56 10.92 -19.96
N ASP A 459 -18.83 11.24 -21.03
CA ASP A 459 -19.00 12.44 -21.86
C ASP A 459 -19.09 13.75 -21.04
N GLY A 460 -18.36 13.81 -19.91
CA GLY A 460 -18.31 14.96 -19.01
C GLY A 460 -19.22 14.85 -17.78
N GLU A 461 -20.12 13.89 -17.72
CA GLU A 461 -21.02 13.69 -16.60
C GLU A 461 -20.42 12.71 -15.57
N TRP A 462 -20.39 13.14 -14.29
CA TRP A 462 -19.88 12.33 -13.19
C TRP A 462 -20.94 11.36 -12.67
N ILE A 463 -20.67 10.07 -12.77
CA ILE A 463 -21.57 9.02 -12.31
C ILE A 463 -20.87 8.09 -11.31
N LYS A 464 -21.63 7.58 -10.35
CA LYS A 464 -21.20 6.41 -9.59
C LYS A 464 -21.16 5.19 -10.51
N ASP A 465 -20.35 4.22 -10.17
CA ASP A 465 -20.39 2.94 -10.86
C ASP A 465 -21.75 2.26 -10.63
N PRO A 466 -22.58 2.11 -11.69
CA PRO A 466 -23.91 1.52 -11.55
C PRO A 466 -23.88 0.02 -11.23
N GLN A 467 -22.74 -0.64 -11.43
CA GLN A 467 -22.56 -2.06 -11.13
C GLN A 467 -21.97 -2.30 -9.74
N ASN A 468 -21.47 -1.24 -9.09
CA ASN A 468 -20.93 -1.32 -7.73
C ASN A 468 -21.93 -0.81 -6.71
N LYS A 469 -22.46 -1.72 -5.90
CA LYS A 469 -23.40 -1.37 -4.82
C LYS A 469 -22.74 -0.64 -3.66
N LEU A 470 -21.42 -0.65 -3.58
CA LEU A 470 -20.66 -0.09 -2.48
C LEU A 470 -20.23 1.33 -2.79
N TRP A 471 -20.70 2.24 -1.98
CA TRP A 471 -20.40 3.65 -2.12
C TRP A 471 -20.46 4.37 -0.78
N GLU A 472 -19.82 5.50 -0.69
CA GLU A 472 -19.95 6.40 0.46
C GLU A 472 -20.31 7.80 0.00
N GLN A 473 -20.99 8.55 0.88
CA GLN A 473 -21.36 9.93 0.61
C GLN A 473 -20.11 10.82 0.64
N ASN A 474 -20.02 11.75 -0.31
CA ASN A 474 -18.96 12.75 -0.34
C ASN A 474 -19.48 14.11 0.16
N GLU A 475 -18.58 15.09 0.29
CA GLU A 475 -18.88 16.44 0.73
C GLU A 475 -19.82 17.23 -0.19
N HIS A 476 -20.00 16.77 -1.44
CA HIS A 476 -20.89 17.39 -2.43
C HIS A 476 -22.29 16.78 -2.45
N GLY A 477 -22.64 15.92 -1.47
CA GLY A 477 -23.95 15.27 -1.41
C GLY A 477 -24.17 14.18 -2.46
N THR A 478 -23.15 13.87 -3.27
CA THR A 478 -23.13 12.75 -4.23
C THR A 478 -22.33 11.60 -3.67
N GLY A 479 -22.52 10.37 -4.16
CA GLY A 479 -21.73 9.23 -3.67
C GLY A 479 -20.46 9.02 -4.48
N ASN A 480 -19.44 8.41 -3.87
CA ASN A 480 -18.29 7.82 -4.54
C ASN A 480 -18.38 6.31 -4.45
N SER A 481 -18.12 5.61 -5.54
CA SER A 481 -17.99 4.14 -5.53
C SER A 481 -16.71 3.74 -4.82
N ILE A 482 -16.71 2.56 -4.20
CA ILE A 482 -15.58 2.06 -3.39
C ILE A 482 -15.00 0.81 -4.05
N VAL A 483 -13.68 0.73 -4.10
CA VAL A 483 -12.95 -0.50 -4.42
C VAL A 483 -11.90 -0.78 -3.36
N TRP A 484 -11.74 -2.06 -3.01
CA TRP A 484 -10.66 -2.53 -2.15
C TRP A 484 -9.66 -3.32 -2.96
N ILE A 485 -8.38 -3.04 -2.71
CA ILE A 485 -7.28 -3.80 -3.27
C ILE A 485 -6.65 -4.60 -2.13
N ASP A 486 -6.76 -5.91 -2.24
CA ASP A 486 -5.99 -6.85 -1.43
C ASP A 486 -4.64 -7.11 -2.09
N LYS A 487 -3.59 -7.27 -1.32
CA LYS A 487 -2.18 -7.62 -1.65
C LYS A 487 -1.75 -7.58 -3.12
#